data_77229a24c27f12a4de66fb37fb04a6b7
#
_entry.id   77229a24c27f12a4de66fb37fb04a6b7
#
_cell.length_a   1.000
_cell.length_b   1.000
_cell.length_c   1.000
_cell.angle_alpha   90.00
_cell.angle_beta   90.00
_cell.angle_gamma   90.00
#
_symmetry.space_group_name_H-M   'P 1'
#
loop_
_entity.id
_entity.type
_entity.pdbx_description
1 polymer ?
#
loop_
_entity_poly.entity_id
_entity_poly.type
_entity_poly.pdbx_seq_one_letter_code
_entity_poly.pdbx_strand_id
1 'polypeptide(L)'
;MPHRFATKALAAILSVFSATTVLAQSAPTGAAAAKYDADFNAWLKKEIWPEARKAGISQKTLEATLSGLSISWNLPDLVIPGQKPPKEQSQSQAEFSSPGAYFSEKRLQGLAGTGRSLAATHAATLHRIEAKYGVPGDIVVAIWGRESGFGRAKLPHSVVDVLATKAYMSTRKEMFRTELIDALKIVESGDIAASRMMGSWAGALGQPQFMPSSYLKYAVDFDGDGHRDIWNSVPDALASIANYLSERGWQRNRDWGFEVSIPANVSCAQEGPDLARPVADWAKMGITHISGKAFPANDLTADGMMLVPAGRHGPEFVVTPNFYVIKEYNNSDLYALFIGNLADRIAHGAGPFKGEWGNVGSMLRSDVLTMQKALVAKGYDVGKADGLAGFKTRRSLGDWQSKNGLAPTCFPDATLKAKLK
;
A
#
# COMPACT_ATOMS: atom_id res chain seq x y z
N MET A 1 -4.28 -1.10 29.75
CA MET A 1 -3.61 0.17 29.42
C MET A 1 -3.87 0.45 27.96
N PRO A 2 -4.45 1.58 27.57
CA PRO A 2 -4.77 1.85 26.18
C PRO A 2 -3.48 2.21 25.43
N HIS A 3 -3.09 1.37 24.48
CA HIS A 3 -2.01 1.68 23.55
C HIS A 3 -2.45 2.85 22.65
N ARG A 4 -1.86 4.01 22.90
CA ARG A 4 -1.97 5.17 22.00
C ARG A 4 -1.23 4.83 20.70
N PHE A 5 -1.99 4.53 19.66
CA PHE A 5 -1.48 4.56 18.29
C PHE A 5 -1.14 6.01 17.93
N ALA A 6 0.13 6.36 18.09
CA ALA A 6 0.64 7.63 17.61
C ALA A 6 0.71 7.56 16.07
N THR A 7 -0.26 8.15 15.42
CA THR A 7 -0.32 8.37 13.97
C THR A 7 0.83 9.28 13.53
N LYS A 8 1.98 8.70 13.17
CA LYS A 8 2.92 9.35 12.27
C LYS A 8 2.61 8.81 10.89
N ALA A 9 1.89 9.61 10.12
CA ALA A 9 1.63 9.38 8.72
C ALA A 9 2.96 9.36 7.96
N LEU A 10 3.47 8.18 7.63
CA LEU A 10 4.47 8.00 6.62
C LEU A 10 3.81 7.41 5.38
N ALA A 11 4.03 8.09 4.28
CA ALA A 11 3.33 8.00 3.02
C ALA A 11 3.29 6.59 2.44
N ALA A 12 2.09 6.21 2.06
CA ALA A 12 1.78 5.13 1.17
C ALA A 12 2.51 5.26 -0.16
N ILE A 13 3.19 4.23 -0.57
CA ILE A 13 3.74 4.12 -1.90
C ILE A 13 2.96 3.12 -2.70
N LEU A 14 2.44 3.67 -3.76
CA LEU A 14 1.65 3.07 -4.78
C LEU A 14 2.31 1.84 -5.40
N SER A 15 1.74 0.69 -5.20
CA SER A 15 1.85 -0.40 -6.15
C SER A 15 0.96 -0.06 -7.35
N VAL A 16 1.57 0.50 -8.40
CA VAL A 16 0.87 0.86 -9.62
C VAL A 16 1.12 -0.20 -10.68
N PHE A 17 0.20 -1.15 -10.78
CA PHE A 17 -0.11 -1.78 -12.06
C PHE A 17 -1.58 -1.49 -12.43
N SER A 18 -1.93 -0.21 -12.48
CA SER A 18 -3.05 0.28 -13.27
C SER A 18 -2.45 1.24 -14.27
N ALA A 19 -2.46 0.86 -15.54
CA ALA A 19 -2.09 1.73 -16.62
C ALA A 19 -3.13 2.86 -16.75
N THR A 20 -3.05 3.85 -15.88
CA THR A 20 -3.54 5.18 -16.19
C THR A 20 -2.42 5.88 -16.94
N THR A 21 -2.62 6.15 -18.21
CA THR A 21 -1.80 7.07 -18.99
C THR A 21 -1.85 8.44 -18.31
N VAL A 22 -0.99 8.62 -17.31
CA VAL A 22 -0.60 9.97 -16.88
C VAL A 22 0.18 10.51 -18.08
N LEU A 23 -0.36 11.51 -18.76
CA LEU A 23 0.34 12.20 -19.82
C LEU A 23 1.65 12.74 -19.20
N ALA A 24 2.76 12.08 -19.51
CA ALA A 24 4.06 12.65 -19.24
C ALA A 24 4.11 14.03 -19.92
N GLN A 25 4.53 15.05 -19.19
CA GLN A 25 4.78 16.34 -19.81
C GLN A 25 5.80 16.13 -20.94
N SER A 26 5.55 16.74 -22.08
CA SER A 26 6.51 16.67 -23.18
C SER A 26 7.85 17.20 -22.70
N ALA A 27 8.88 16.36 -22.78
CA ALA A 27 10.23 16.73 -22.38
C ALA A 27 10.68 17.98 -23.19
N PRO A 28 11.28 18.99 -22.56
CA PRO A 28 11.93 20.07 -23.26
C PRO A 28 13.02 19.52 -24.18
N THR A 29 13.29 20.20 -25.27
CA THR A 29 14.33 19.79 -26.23
C THR A 29 15.38 20.89 -26.40
N GLY A 30 16.56 20.51 -26.88
CA GLY A 30 17.62 21.46 -27.23
C GLY A 30 18.11 22.30 -26.04
N ALA A 31 18.30 23.61 -26.27
CA ALA A 31 18.84 24.53 -25.27
C ALA A 31 17.99 24.62 -24.00
N ALA A 32 16.68 24.41 -24.08
CA ALA A 32 15.80 24.41 -22.90
C ALA A 32 16.08 23.21 -21.98
N ALA A 33 16.24 22.01 -22.55
CA ALA A 33 16.60 20.81 -21.77
C ALA A 33 17.95 21.00 -21.07
N ALA A 34 18.96 21.46 -21.81
CA ALA A 34 20.30 21.72 -21.27
C ALA A 34 20.29 22.73 -20.12
N LYS A 35 19.45 23.78 -20.19
CA LYS A 35 19.28 24.73 -19.10
C LYS A 35 18.68 24.06 -17.85
N TYR A 36 17.61 23.27 -18.01
CA TYR A 36 17.02 22.57 -16.85
C TYR A 36 17.99 21.59 -16.19
N ASP A 37 18.78 20.86 -16.98
CA ASP A 37 19.79 19.94 -16.44
C ASP A 37 20.91 20.72 -15.72
N ALA A 38 21.32 21.88 -16.23
CA ALA A 38 22.28 22.76 -15.56
C ALA A 38 21.75 23.28 -14.21
N ASP A 39 20.51 23.79 -14.19
CA ASP A 39 19.85 24.27 -12.98
C ASP A 39 19.66 23.12 -11.95
N PHE A 40 19.31 21.94 -12.41
CA PHE A 40 19.17 20.73 -11.59
C PHE A 40 20.50 20.32 -10.96
N ASN A 41 21.57 20.26 -11.74
CA ASN A 41 22.91 19.92 -11.24
C ASN A 41 23.45 21.00 -10.27
N ALA A 42 23.15 22.27 -10.51
CA ALA A 42 23.48 23.35 -9.58
C ALA A 42 22.73 23.19 -8.24
N TRP A 43 21.44 22.84 -8.30
CA TRP A 43 20.63 22.55 -7.13
C TRP A 43 21.15 21.33 -6.36
N LEU A 44 21.50 20.22 -7.04
CA LEU A 44 22.09 19.04 -6.40
C LEU A 44 23.35 19.42 -5.62
N LYS A 45 24.25 20.17 -6.23
CA LYS A 45 25.51 20.61 -5.57
C LYS A 45 25.26 21.54 -4.39
N LYS A 46 24.29 22.44 -4.50
CA LYS A 46 24.00 23.45 -3.48
C LYS A 46 23.22 22.90 -2.30
N GLU A 47 22.22 22.06 -2.55
CA GLU A 47 21.25 21.63 -1.55
C GLU A 47 21.48 20.18 -1.10
N ILE A 48 21.66 19.25 -2.04
CA ILE A 48 21.71 17.81 -1.72
C ILE A 48 23.10 17.38 -1.23
N TRP A 49 24.17 17.83 -1.88
CA TRP A 49 25.52 17.44 -1.47
C TRP A 49 25.87 17.79 -0.02
N PRO A 50 25.59 19.00 0.50
CA PRO A 50 25.85 19.32 1.90
C PRO A 50 25.03 18.45 2.87
N GLU A 51 23.77 18.19 2.54
CA GLU A 51 22.90 17.34 3.35
C GLU A 51 23.37 15.90 3.38
N ALA A 52 23.74 15.34 2.23
CA ALA A 52 24.27 13.99 2.11
C ALA A 52 25.60 13.84 2.86
N ARG A 53 26.50 14.81 2.77
CA ARG A 53 27.74 14.82 3.57
C ARG A 53 27.45 14.82 5.07
N LYS A 54 26.50 15.64 5.51
CA LYS A 54 26.06 15.67 6.92
C LYS A 54 25.48 14.32 7.35
N ALA A 55 24.87 13.58 6.42
CA ALA A 55 24.36 12.22 6.63
C ALA A 55 25.45 11.13 6.56
N GLY A 56 26.73 11.49 6.37
CA GLY A 56 27.86 10.56 6.36
C GLY A 56 28.23 10.00 4.99
N ILE A 57 27.68 10.55 3.89
CA ILE A 57 27.99 10.10 2.53
C ILE A 57 29.35 10.67 2.09
N SER A 58 30.24 9.80 1.60
CA SER A 58 31.57 10.16 1.12
C SER A 58 31.51 10.97 -0.17
N GLN A 59 32.56 11.76 -0.40
CA GLN A 59 32.74 12.50 -1.66
C GLN A 59 32.72 11.55 -2.87
N LYS A 60 33.34 10.38 -2.74
CA LYS A 60 33.42 9.35 -3.78
C LYS A 60 32.02 8.88 -4.19
N THR A 61 31.16 8.59 -3.22
CA THR A 61 29.76 8.16 -3.47
C THR A 61 28.96 9.27 -4.13
N LEU A 62 29.10 10.53 -3.66
CA LEU A 62 28.40 11.67 -4.26
C LEU A 62 28.80 11.87 -5.73
N GLU A 63 30.11 11.79 -6.03
CA GLU A 63 30.61 11.90 -7.40
C GLU A 63 30.10 10.76 -8.29
N ALA A 64 30.10 9.52 -7.78
CA ALA A 64 29.66 8.35 -8.52
C ALA A 64 28.14 8.31 -8.75
N THR A 65 27.35 9.00 -7.92
CA THR A 65 25.89 8.92 -7.95
C THR A 65 25.20 10.16 -8.49
N LEU A 66 25.70 11.36 -8.17
CA LEU A 66 25.01 12.62 -8.42
C LEU A 66 25.68 13.51 -9.48
N SER A 67 26.88 13.16 -9.97
CA SER A 67 27.55 13.97 -10.96
C SER A 67 26.97 13.77 -12.36
N GLY A 68 26.58 14.87 -13.00
CA GLY A 68 26.14 14.85 -14.41
C GLY A 68 24.78 14.16 -14.63
N LEU A 69 23.93 14.09 -13.60
CA LEU A 69 22.58 13.58 -13.76
C LEU A 69 21.76 14.47 -14.69
N SER A 70 20.89 13.83 -15.46
CA SER A 70 19.87 14.49 -16.26
C SER A 70 18.48 14.24 -15.67
N ILE A 71 17.57 15.19 -15.89
CA ILE A 71 16.19 15.07 -15.41
C ILE A 71 15.47 13.93 -16.15
N SER A 72 14.87 13.02 -15.40
CA SER A 72 14.04 11.92 -15.94
C SER A 72 12.63 12.42 -16.30
N TRP A 73 12.47 13.03 -17.47
CA TRP A 73 11.23 13.69 -17.92
C TRP A 73 10.04 12.74 -18.12
N ASN A 74 10.28 11.45 -18.29
CA ASN A 74 9.25 10.43 -18.48
C ASN A 74 8.56 9.97 -17.19
N LEU A 75 8.92 10.56 -16.05
CA LEU A 75 8.30 10.24 -14.77
C LEU A 75 6.95 10.94 -14.62
N PRO A 76 5.96 10.29 -13.98
CA PRO A 76 4.69 10.94 -13.64
C PRO A 76 4.86 11.93 -12.48
N ASP A 77 3.87 12.83 -12.31
CA ASP A 77 3.76 13.79 -11.19
C ASP A 77 4.87 14.85 -11.13
N LEU A 78 5.54 15.11 -12.24
CA LEU A 78 6.52 16.19 -12.31
C LEU A 78 5.82 17.56 -12.37
N VAL A 79 6.40 18.51 -11.64
CA VAL A 79 6.01 19.92 -11.64
C VAL A 79 7.22 20.76 -12.02
N ILE A 80 7.21 21.33 -13.21
CA ILE A 80 8.31 22.16 -13.68
C ILE A 80 8.51 23.36 -12.73
N PRO A 81 9.73 23.64 -12.27
CA PRO A 81 9.99 24.80 -11.41
C PRO A 81 9.42 26.09 -11.98
N GLY A 82 8.69 26.84 -11.17
CA GLY A 82 7.99 28.06 -11.59
C GLY A 82 6.63 27.88 -12.26
N GLN A 83 6.21 26.65 -12.54
CA GLN A 83 4.88 26.35 -13.07
C GLN A 83 3.92 25.88 -11.97
N LYS A 84 2.63 26.08 -12.19
CA LYS A 84 1.59 25.52 -11.32
C LYS A 84 1.52 23.99 -11.52
N PRO A 85 1.27 23.21 -10.44
CA PRO A 85 0.99 21.80 -10.59
C PRO A 85 -0.11 21.57 -11.64
N PRO A 86 -0.03 20.46 -12.43
CA PRO A 86 -1.14 20.08 -13.30
C PRO A 86 -2.42 20.02 -12.48
N LYS A 87 -3.54 20.49 -13.04
CA LYS A 87 -4.85 20.32 -12.39
C LYS A 87 -5.00 18.83 -12.07
N GLU A 88 -5.34 18.52 -10.81
CA GLU A 88 -5.65 17.14 -10.42
C GLU A 88 -6.68 16.59 -11.41
N GLN A 89 -6.24 15.69 -12.27
CA GLN A 89 -7.18 14.92 -13.05
C GLN A 89 -7.98 14.08 -12.07
N SER A 90 -9.29 14.00 -12.27
CA SER A 90 -10.18 13.18 -11.48
C SER A 90 -9.69 11.73 -11.52
N GLN A 91 -8.83 11.34 -10.56
CA GLN A 91 -8.45 9.95 -10.42
C GLN A 91 -9.69 9.20 -9.94
N SER A 92 -10.33 8.48 -10.85
CA SER A 92 -11.21 7.39 -10.48
C SER A 92 -10.33 6.27 -9.94
N GLN A 93 -9.98 6.31 -8.64
CA GLN A 93 -9.35 5.17 -8.02
C GLN A 93 -10.37 4.03 -8.05
N ALA A 94 -10.03 2.93 -8.73
CA ALA A 94 -10.88 1.75 -8.86
C ALA A 94 -11.37 1.24 -7.49
N GLU A 95 -10.56 1.44 -6.45
CA GLU A 95 -10.86 1.14 -5.06
C GLU A 95 -12.17 1.78 -4.55
N PHE A 96 -12.52 2.97 -5.02
CA PHE A 96 -13.70 3.69 -4.55
C PHE A 96 -14.84 3.78 -5.56
N SER A 97 -14.60 3.36 -6.80
CA SER A 97 -15.61 3.36 -7.85
C SER A 97 -16.04 1.95 -8.27
N SER A 98 -15.13 0.98 -8.15
CA SER A 98 -15.35 -0.40 -8.57
C SER A 98 -14.47 -1.35 -7.73
N PRO A 99 -14.72 -1.50 -6.42
CA PRO A 99 -13.87 -2.31 -5.55
C PRO A 99 -13.66 -3.75 -6.07
N GLY A 100 -14.68 -4.36 -6.66
CA GLY A 100 -14.62 -5.69 -7.25
C GLY A 100 -13.62 -5.82 -8.40
N ALA A 101 -13.36 -4.75 -9.16
CA ALA A 101 -12.39 -4.78 -10.25
C ALA A 101 -10.94 -5.01 -9.77
N TYR A 102 -10.68 -4.74 -8.49
CA TYR A 102 -9.38 -5.01 -7.86
C TYR A 102 -9.07 -6.51 -7.80
N PHE A 103 -10.10 -7.35 -7.72
CA PHE A 103 -10.03 -8.80 -7.53
C PHE A 103 -10.24 -9.57 -8.84
N SER A 104 -9.49 -9.22 -9.89
CA SER A 104 -9.53 -9.96 -11.16
C SER A 104 -9.20 -11.44 -10.92
N GLU A 105 -10.17 -12.32 -11.12
CA GLU A 105 -10.03 -13.75 -10.88
C GLU A 105 -8.90 -14.37 -11.72
N LYS A 106 -8.81 -14.00 -13.01
CA LYS A 106 -7.72 -14.44 -13.89
C LYS A 106 -6.35 -14.10 -13.30
N ARG A 107 -6.19 -12.88 -12.75
CA ARG A 107 -4.93 -12.42 -12.15
C ARG A 107 -4.63 -13.18 -10.86
N LEU A 108 -5.61 -13.31 -9.96
CA LEU A 108 -5.45 -14.01 -8.69
C LEU A 108 -5.12 -15.48 -8.88
N GLN A 109 -5.80 -16.18 -9.81
CA GLN A 109 -5.50 -17.58 -10.13
C GLN A 109 -4.09 -17.74 -10.69
N GLY A 110 -3.65 -16.87 -11.60
CA GLY A 110 -2.30 -16.88 -12.15
C GLY A 110 -1.23 -16.68 -11.08
N LEU A 111 -1.42 -15.70 -10.18
CA LEU A 111 -0.50 -15.47 -9.06
C LEU A 111 -0.52 -16.63 -8.06
N ALA A 112 -1.69 -17.17 -7.72
CA ALA A 112 -1.81 -18.28 -6.79
C ALA A 112 -1.14 -19.55 -7.31
N GLY A 113 -1.31 -19.89 -8.60
CA GLY A 113 -0.66 -21.03 -9.22
C GLY A 113 0.87 -20.91 -9.18
N THR A 114 1.40 -19.77 -9.59
CA THR A 114 2.85 -19.49 -9.53
C THR A 114 3.34 -19.44 -8.07
N GLY A 115 2.58 -18.81 -7.17
CA GLY A 115 2.92 -18.70 -5.75
C GLY A 115 3.03 -20.06 -5.07
N ARG A 116 2.09 -20.99 -5.31
CA ARG A 116 2.17 -22.37 -4.77
C ARG A 116 3.45 -23.09 -5.23
N SER A 117 3.78 -23.00 -6.50
CA SER A 117 4.98 -23.64 -7.04
C SER A 117 6.25 -23.07 -6.38
N LEU A 118 6.31 -21.73 -6.24
CA LEU A 118 7.47 -21.07 -5.63
C LEU A 118 7.52 -21.27 -4.10
N ALA A 119 6.39 -21.32 -3.42
CA ALA A 119 6.33 -21.68 -2.00
C ALA A 119 6.91 -23.08 -1.76
N ALA A 120 6.59 -24.05 -2.63
CA ALA A 120 7.17 -25.37 -2.56
C ALA A 120 8.69 -25.36 -2.87
N THR A 121 9.11 -24.61 -3.88
CA THR A 121 10.54 -24.48 -4.23
C THR A 121 11.36 -23.88 -3.08
N HIS A 122 10.83 -22.91 -2.37
CA HIS A 122 11.50 -22.18 -1.28
C HIS A 122 11.06 -22.64 0.11
N ALA A 123 10.43 -23.83 0.24
CA ALA A 123 9.82 -24.28 1.50
C ALA A 123 10.77 -24.22 2.69
N ALA A 124 12.00 -24.74 2.55
CA ALA A 124 12.99 -24.71 3.62
C ALA A 124 13.36 -23.29 4.07
N THR A 125 13.49 -22.36 3.12
CA THR A 125 13.75 -20.93 3.40
C THR A 125 12.56 -20.29 4.11
N LEU A 126 11.33 -20.53 3.60
CA LEU A 126 10.10 -19.98 4.19
C LEU A 126 9.87 -20.51 5.61
N HIS A 127 10.12 -21.77 5.90
CA HIS A 127 10.07 -22.31 7.27
C HIS A 127 11.05 -21.63 8.23
N ARG A 128 12.29 -21.38 7.77
CA ARG A 128 13.27 -20.64 8.59
C ARG A 128 12.82 -19.19 8.82
N ILE A 129 12.25 -18.54 7.81
CA ILE A 129 11.71 -17.18 7.89
C ILE A 129 10.54 -17.13 8.88
N GLU A 130 9.57 -18.02 8.76
CA GLU A 130 8.42 -18.12 9.65
C GLU A 130 8.84 -18.39 11.10
N ALA A 131 9.79 -19.32 11.32
CA ALA A 131 10.34 -19.58 12.64
C ALA A 131 10.96 -18.32 13.26
N LYS A 132 11.70 -17.53 12.48
CA LYS A 132 12.38 -16.32 12.94
C LYS A 132 11.41 -15.15 13.16
N TYR A 133 10.58 -14.83 12.17
CA TYR A 133 9.76 -13.62 12.15
C TYR A 133 8.30 -13.84 12.53
N GLY A 134 7.82 -15.08 12.53
CA GLY A 134 6.45 -15.44 12.88
C GLY A 134 5.41 -15.13 11.82
N VAL A 135 5.84 -14.76 10.63
CA VAL A 135 4.98 -14.44 9.48
C VAL A 135 4.84 -15.68 8.61
N PRO A 136 3.63 -16.17 8.31
CA PRO A 136 3.41 -17.34 7.47
C PRO A 136 4.00 -17.15 6.07
N GLY A 137 4.58 -18.22 5.52
CA GLY A 137 5.26 -18.19 4.22
C GLY A 137 4.33 -17.80 3.07
N ASP A 138 3.06 -18.15 3.12
CA ASP A 138 2.03 -17.81 2.13
C ASP A 138 1.76 -16.30 2.07
N ILE A 139 1.72 -15.59 3.20
CA ILE A 139 1.61 -14.14 3.28
C ILE A 139 2.85 -13.49 2.61
N VAL A 140 4.04 -13.97 2.95
CA VAL A 140 5.29 -13.46 2.35
C VAL A 140 5.31 -13.64 0.84
N VAL A 141 4.94 -14.84 0.35
CA VAL A 141 4.88 -15.16 -1.07
C VAL A 141 3.78 -14.35 -1.78
N ALA A 142 2.64 -14.11 -1.12
CA ALA A 142 1.57 -13.29 -1.69
C ALA A 142 2.02 -11.83 -1.92
N ILE A 143 2.73 -11.24 -0.96
CA ILE A 143 3.32 -9.89 -1.11
C ILE A 143 4.36 -9.90 -2.24
N TRP A 144 5.29 -10.85 -2.22
CA TRP A 144 6.30 -10.99 -3.27
C TRP A 144 5.69 -11.08 -4.68
N GLY A 145 4.62 -11.89 -4.81
CA GLY A 145 3.86 -12.00 -6.05
C GLY A 145 3.17 -10.71 -6.47
N ARG A 146 2.58 -10.01 -5.53
CA ARG A 146 1.86 -8.76 -5.77
C ARG A 146 2.79 -7.61 -6.17
N GLU A 147 3.93 -7.49 -5.49
CA GLU A 147 4.87 -6.37 -5.66
C GLU A 147 5.72 -6.50 -6.92
N SER A 148 6.29 -7.66 -7.18
CA SER A 148 7.26 -7.82 -8.27
C SER A 148 6.96 -8.97 -9.23
N GLY A 149 5.78 -9.61 -9.14
CA GLY A 149 5.51 -10.82 -9.91
C GLY A 149 6.53 -11.92 -9.62
N PHE A 150 6.88 -12.06 -8.34
CA PHE A 150 7.91 -13.00 -7.88
C PHE A 150 9.31 -12.68 -8.42
N GLY A 151 9.69 -11.43 -8.38
CA GLY A 151 10.99 -10.92 -8.84
C GLY A 151 11.11 -10.82 -10.38
N ARG A 152 10.04 -11.12 -11.14
CA ARG A 152 10.09 -11.10 -12.62
C ARG A 152 9.77 -9.73 -13.23
N ALA A 153 9.24 -8.81 -12.45
CA ALA A 153 8.94 -7.46 -12.92
C ALA A 153 10.23 -6.74 -13.34
N LYS A 154 10.19 -6.10 -14.49
CA LYS A 154 11.31 -5.24 -14.92
C LYS A 154 11.38 -4.02 -14.01
N LEU A 155 12.57 -3.68 -13.57
CA LEU A 155 12.89 -2.48 -12.82
C LEU A 155 13.70 -1.54 -13.73
N PRO A 156 13.05 -0.72 -14.58
CA PRO A 156 13.72 -0.05 -15.69
C PRO A 156 14.38 1.28 -15.31
N HIS A 157 14.19 1.76 -14.08
CA HIS A 157 14.63 3.07 -13.67
C HIS A 157 15.82 3.01 -12.70
N SER A 158 16.82 3.87 -12.92
CA SER A 158 17.82 4.18 -11.88
C SER A 158 17.09 4.89 -10.72
N VAL A 159 17.19 4.32 -9.53
CA VAL A 159 16.52 4.87 -8.36
C VAL A 159 17.07 6.25 -7.99
N VAL A 160 18.37 6.44 -8.11
CA VAL A 160 19.00 7.74 -7.83
C VAL A 160 18.45 8.81 -8.77
N ASP A 161 18.36 8.54 -10.08
CA ASP A 161 17.83 9.50 -11.06
C ASP A 161 16.36 9.83 -10.79
N VAL A 162 15.54 8.80 -10.48
CA VAL A 162 14.13 8.99 -10.13
C VAL A 162 13.98 9.87 -8.91
N LEU A 163 14.69 9.53 -7.82
CA LEU A 163 14.53 10.23 -6.55
C LEU A 163 15.09 11.64 -6.62
N ALA A 164 16.25 11.86 -7.29
CA ALA A 164 16.80 13.17 -7.52
C ALA A 164 15.86 14.07 -8.35
N THR A 165 15.32 13.55 -9.46
CA THR A 165 14.36 14.27 -10.28
C THR A 165 13.10 14.63 -9.47
N LYS A 166 12.54 13.68 -8.73
CA LYS A 166 11.32 13.91 -7.94
C LYS A 166 11.55 14.81 -6.72
N ALA A 167 12.74 14.76 -6.10
CA ALA A 167 13.13 15.70 -5.05
C ALA A 167 13.23 17.14 -5.59
N TYR A 168 13.61 17.30 -6.84
CA TYR A 168 13.71 18.61 -7.50
C TYR A 168 12.35 19.14 -7.95
N MET A 169 11.50 18.31 -8.57
CA MET A 169 10.34 18.79 -9.33
C MET A 169 9.07 17.94 -9.20
N SER A 170 8.76 17.40 -8.02
CA SER A 170 7.46 16.76 -7.76
C SER A 170 6.61 17.58 -6.77
N THR A 171 5.32 17.17 -6.59
CA THR A 171 4.45 17.74 -5.53
C THR A 171 4.86 17.29 -4.13
N ARG A 172 5.73 16.25 -4.01
CA ARG A 172 6.18 15.65 -2.76
C ARG A 172 7.70 15.74 -2.59
N LYS A 173 8.29 16.89 -2.92
CA LYS A 173 9.73 17.11 -2.96
C LYS A 173 10.45 16.63 -1.70
N GLU A 174 9.97 17.03 -0.52
CA GLU A 174 10.62 16.72 0.75
C GLU A 174 10.67 15.21 1.03
N MET A 175 9.59 14.50 0.71
CA MET A 175 9.59 13.05 0.84
C MET A 175 10.66 12.41 -0.06
N PHE A 176 10.68 12.79 -1.35
CA PHE A 176 11.67 12.24 -2.27
C PHE A 176 13.10 12.68 -1.96
N ARG A 177 13.29 13.85 -1.37
CA ARG A 177 14.60 14.31 -0.87
C ARG A 177 15.11 13.40 0.25
N THR A 178 14.26 13.07 1.22
CA THR A 178 14.60 12.12 2.28
C THR A 178 14.97 10.74 1.71
N GLU A 179 14.14 10.22 0.79
CA GLU A 179 14.39 8.93 0.16
C GLU A 179 15.67 8.93 -0.70
N LEU A 180 16.02 10.06 -1.32
CA LEU A 180 17.30 10.20 -2.06
C LEU A 180 18.50 10.07 -1.11
N ILE A 181 18.47 10.77 0.03
CA ILE A 181 19.55 10.65 1.03
C ILE A 181 19.68 9.21 1.53
N ASP A 182 18.55 8.54 1.77
CA ASP A 182 18.56 7.15 2.20
C ASP A 182 19.07 6.20 1.09
N ALA A 183 18.75 6.46 -0.19
CA ALA A 183 19.33 5.72 -1.32
C ALA A 183 20.87 5.89 -1.38
N LEU A 184 21.37 7.09 -1.13
CA LEU A 184 22.82 7.34 -1.09
C LEU A 184 23.49 6.60 0.07
N LYS A 185 22.84 6.46 1.24
CA LYS A 185 23.34 5.65 2.36
C LYS A 185 23.46 4.17 1.99
N ILE A 186 22.52 3.64 1.21
CA ILE A 186 22.56 2.25 0.75
C ILE A 186 23.74 2.03 -0.20
N VAL A 187 24.03 2.99 -1.08
CA VAL A 187 25.22 2.91 -1.94
C VAL A 187 26.50 3.03 -1.11
N GLU A 188 26.52 3.94 -0.13
CA GLU A 188 27.67 4.14 0.77
C GLU A 188 27.99 2.90 1.60
N SER A 189 26.96 2.14 2.04
CA SER A 189 27.18 0.88 2.79
C SER A 189 27.78 -0.24 1.94
N GLY A 190 27.71 -0.14 0.61
CA GLY A 190 28.23 -1.15 -0.31
C GLY A 190 27.28 -2.32 -0.58
N ASP A 191 26.06 -2.31 -0.03
CA ASP A 191 25.07 -3.35 -0.30
C ASP A 191 24.72 -3.47 -1.79
N ILE A 192 24.77 -2.34 -2.51
CA ILE A 192 24.59 -2.34 -3.97
C ILE A 192 25.35 -1.19 -4.62
N ALA A 193 25.91 -1.44 -5.80
CA ALA A 193 26.49 -0.37 -6.60
C ALA A 193 25.41 0.54 -7.18
N ALA A 194 25.67 1.86 -7.26
CA ALA A 194 24.72 2.85 -7.78
C ALA A 194 24.14 2.46 -9.16
N SER A 195 24.98 1.96 -10.07
CA SER A 195 24.55 1.52 -11.41
C SER A 195 23.62 0.30 -11.42
N ARG A 196 23.56 -0.47 -10.33
CA ARG A 196 22.69 -1.62 -10.17
C ARG A 196 21.46 -1.35 -9.30
N MET A 197 21.38 -0.17 -8.69
CA MET A 197 20.23 0.23 -7.87
C MET A 197 19.05 0.60 -8.76
N MET A 198 18.40 -0.45 -9.30
CA MET A 198 17.26 -0.32 -10.18
C MET A 198 15.95 -0.46 -9.40
N GLY A 199 14.92 0.25 -9.85
CA GLY A 199 13.64 0.28 -9.16
C GLY A 199 12.47 0.73 -10.02
N SER A 200 11.39 1.08 -9.34
CA SER A 200 10.17 1.61 -9.97
C SER A 200 10.31 3.10 -10.31
N TRP A 201 9.36 3.61 -11.09
CA TRP A 201 9.21 5.04 -11.40
C TRP A 201 9.01 5.94 -10.15
N ALA A 202 8.72 5.35 -9.00
CA ALA A 202 8.58 6.04 -7.72
C ALA A 202 9.80 5.86 -6.80
N GLY A 203 10.83 5.13 -7.24
CA GLY A 203 12.05 4.89 -6.47
C GLY A 203 11.97 3.68 -5.53
N ALA A 204 10.97 2.80 -5.68
CA ALA A 204 10.89 1.58 -4.89
C ALA A 204 11.89 0.52 -5.40
N LEU A 205 12.54 -0.16 -4.45
CA LEU A 205 13.72 -1.00 -4.63
C LEU A 205 13.38 -2.50 -4.70
N GLY A 206 14.04 -3.20 -5.59
CA GLY A 206 14.13 -4.65 -5.59
C GLY A 206 12.80 -5.41 -5.64
N GLN A 207 12.84 -6.68 -5.26
CA GLN A 207 11.68 -7.55 -5.32
C GLN A 207 10.58 -7.20 -4.30
N PRO A 208 10.89 -6.73 -3.06
CA PRO A 208 9.90 -6.27 -2.10
C PRO A 208 9.27 -4.91 -2.43
N GLN A 209 9.79 -4.16 -3.38
CA GLN A 209 9.40 -2.80 -3.70
C GLN A 209 9.49 -1.85 -2.49
N PHE A 210 10.57 -1.98 -1.71
CA PHE A 210 10.84 -1.10 -0.58
C PHE A 210 11.29 0.29 -1.02
N MET A 211 10.83 1.32 -0.33
CA MET A 211 11.49 2.61 -0.40
C MET A 211 12.86 2.54 0.28
N PRO A 212 13.84 3.40 -0.10
CA PRO A 212 15.14 3.42 0.54
C PRO A 212 15.09 3.47 2.06
N SER A 213 14.22 4.28 2.65
CA SER A 213 14.01 4.33 4.10
C SER A 213 13.52 2.99 4.67
N SER A 214 12.66 2.27 3.95
CA SER A 214 12.21 0.93 4.34
C SER A 214 13.32 -0.10 4.19
N TYR A 215 14.13 -0.01 3.14
CA TYR A 215 15.30 -0.86 2.97
C TYR A 215 16.27 -0.73 4.15
N LEU A 216 16.67 0.49 4.50
CA LEU A 216 17.60 0.73 5.62
C LEU A 216 17.08 0.15 6.94
N LYS A 217 15.77 0.14 7.13
CA LYS A 217 15.14 -0.31 8.36
C LYS A 217 14.85 -1.81 8.39
N TYR A 218 14.46 -2.40 7.27
CA TYR A 218 13.85 -3.73 7.24
C TYR A 218 14.57 -4.75 6.38
N ALA A 219 15.45 -4.33 5.44
CA ALA A 219 16.20 -5.27 4.63
C ALA A 219 17.18 -6.07 5.49
N VAL A 220 17.26 -7.37 5.23
CA VAL A 220 18.11 -8.30 5.98
C VAL A 220 18.94 -9.17 5.03
N ASP A 221 20.16 -9.46 5.40
CA ASP A 221 20.99 -10.52 4.85
C ASP A 221 20.55 -11.84 5.51
N PHE A 222 19.83 -12.67 4.77
CA PHE A 222 19.27 -13.91 5.28
C PHE A 222 20.03 -15.15 4.80
N ASP A 223 20.70 -15.07 3.66
CA ASP A 223 21.56 -16.16 3.16
C ASP A 223 22.98 -16.08 3.74
N GLY A 224 23.37 -14.95 4.34
CA GLY A 224 24.60 -14.79 5.11
C GLY A 224 25.83 -14.50 4.25
N ASP A 225 25.62 -13.91 3.06
CA ASP A 225 26.70 -13.55 2.15
C ASP A 225 27.37 -12.19 2.46
N GLY A 226 26.86 -11.46 3.46
CA GLY A 226 27.33 -10.16 3.91
C GLY A 226 26.65 -8.98 3.23
N HIS A 227 25.66 -9.20 2.36
CA HIS A 227 24.90 -8.19 1.65
C HIS A 227 23.40 -8.35 1.85
N ARG A 228 22.65 -7.26 1.86
CA ARG A 228 21.17 -7.27 1.92
C ARG A 228 20.60 -7.17 0.49
N ASP A 229 20.84 -8.19 -0.34
CA ASP A 229 20.49 -8.15 -1.77
C ASP A 229 19.02 -8.48 -2.04
N ILE A 230 18.14 -7.51 -1.83
CA ILE A 230 16.70 -7.66 -2.15
C ILE A 230 16.40 -7.64 -3.66
N TRP A 231 17.40 -7.48 -4.53
CA TRP A 231 17.23 -7.50 -5.99
C TRP A 231 17.42 -8.89 -6.57
N ASN A 232 18.46 -9.62 -6.13
CA ASN A 232 18.87 -10.88 -6.73
C ASN A 232 18.76 -12.06 -5.76
N SER A 233 18.90 -11.86 -4.43
CA SER A 233 18.72 -12.89 -3.43
C SER A 233 17.24 -13.07 -3.08
N VAL A 234 16.65 -14.21 -3.47
CA VAL A 234 15.27 -14.54 -3.07
C VAL A 234 15.16 -14.73 -1.55
N PRO A 235 16.10 -15.42 -0.87
CA PRO A 235 16.07 -15.51 0.59
C PRO A 235 16.01 -14.15 1.30
N ASP A 236 16.83 -13.19 0.87
CA ASP A 236 16.85 -11.84 1.45
C ASP A 236 15.56 -11.08 1.19
N ALA A 237 15.05 -11.16 -0.04
CA ALA A 237 13.81 -10.51 -0.42
C ALA A 237 12.63 -11.02 0.43
N LEU A 238 12.50 -12.36 0.56
CA LEU A 238 11.42 -12.97 1.35
C LEU A 238 11.58 -12.66 2.85
N ALA A 239 12.79 -12.76 3.38
CA ALA A 239 13.05 -12.45 4.78
C ALA A 239 12.86 -10.98 5.10
N SER A 240 13.21 -10.08 4.19
CA SER A 240 12.96 -8.64 4.34
C SER A 240 11.47 -8.31 4.37
N ILE A 241 10.64 -8.95 3.54
CA ILE A 241 9.17 -8.83 3.61
C ILE A 241 8.66 -9.29 4.98
N ALA A 242 9.12 -10.46 5.45
CA ALA A 242 8.70 -10.99 6.74
C ALA A 242 9.16 -10.10 7.91
N ASN A 243 10.40 -9.61 7.87
CA ASN A 243 10.93 -8.68 8.85
C ASN A 243 10.13 -7.38 8.92
N TYR A 244 9.75 -6.82 7.75
CA TYR A 244 8.87 -5.65 7.69
C TYR A 244 7.56 -5.89 8.45
N LEU A 245 6.88 -7.00 8.19
CA LEU A 245 5.60 -7.31 8.83
C LEU A 245 5.78 -7.58 10.34
N SER A 246 6.84 -8.30 10.73
CA SER A 246 7.17 -8.57 12.12
C SER A 246 7.41 -7.28 12.91
N GLU A 247 8.22 -6.37 12.39
CA GLU A 247 8.52 -5.07 13.00
C GLU A 247 7.30 -4.12 13.04
N ARG A 248 6.30 -4.39 12.20
CA ARG A 248 5.01 -3.69 12.19
C ARG A 248 3.97 -4.31 13.13
N GLY A 249 4.35 -5.35 13.88
CA GLY A 249 3.51 -5.94 14.91
C GLY A 249 2.68 -7.14 14.47
N TRP A 250 3.18 -7.90 13.49
CA TRP A 250 2.56 -9.17 13.12
C TRP A 250 2.38 -10.09 14.35
N GLN A 251 1.16 -10.55 14.56
CA GLN A 251 0.82 -11.47 15.64
C GLN A 251 0.91 -12.91 15.14
N ARG A 252 1.84 -13.69 15.74
CA ARG A 252 2.01 -15.11 15.41
C ARG A 252 0.73 -15.90 15.69
N ASN A 253 0.47 -16.92 14.88
CA ASN A 253 -0.68 -17.83 15.01
C ASN A 253 -2.04 -17.11 14.98
N ARG A 254 -2.12 -15.95 14.35
CA ARG A 254 -3.35 -15.21 14.09
C ARG A 254 -3.58 -15.12 12.59
N ASP A 255 -4.82 -15.34 12.20
CA ASP A 255 -5.25 -15.10 10.82
C ASP A 255 -5.23 -13.60 10.49
N TRP A 256 -5.27 -13.24 9.22
CA TRP A 256 -5.43 -11.85 8.78
C TRP A 256 -6.87 -11.37 8.90
N GLY A 257 -7.85 -12.29 8.78
CA GLY A 257 -9.27 -12.00 8.86
C GLY A 257 -10.14 -13.07 8.21
N PHE A 258 -11.44 -12.86 8.28
CA PHE A 258 -12.46 -13.81 7.86
C PHE A 258 -13.51 -13.11 7.00
N GLU A 259 -13.88 -13.69 5.86
CA GLU A 259 -15.09 -13.31 5.17
C GLU A 259 -16.31 -13.80 5.97
N VAL A 260 -17.27 -12.92 6.20
CA VAL A 260 -18.39 -13.17 7.10
C VAL A 260 -19.74 -12.82 6.48
N SER A 261 -20.80 -13.32 7.08
CA SER A 261 -22.17 -12.84 6.87
C SER A 261 -22.57 -12.00 8.07
N ILE A 262 -22.92 -10.74 7.84
CA ILE A 262 -23.35 -9.79 8.85
C ILE A 262 -24.87 -9.66 8.81
N PRO A 263 -25.61 -10.03 9.86
CA PRO A 263 -27.07 -9.91 9.91
C PRO A 263 -27.55 -8.47 9.70
N ALA A 264 -28.74 -8.30 9.15
CA ALA A 264 -29.32 -6.99 8.83
C ALA A 264 -29.51 -6.09 10.07
N ASN A 265 -29.70 -6.68 11.26
CA ASN A 265 -29.80 -5.96 12.53
C ASN A 265 -28.47 -5.49 13.11
N VAL A 266 -27.34 -5.95 12.57
CA VAL A 266 -26.01 -5.45 12.94
C VAL A 266 -25.61 -4.35 11.96
N SER A 267 -25.44 -3.14 12.45
CA SER A 267 -25.13 -1.99 11.60
C SER A 267 -23.73 -2.06 10.99
N CYS A 268 -23.63 -1.82 9.69
CA CYS A 268 -22.33 -1.62 9.00
C CYS A 268 -21.57 -0.36 9.50
N ALA A 269 -22.25 0.54 10.23
CA ALA A 269 -21.60 1.67 10.87
C ALA A 269 -20.73 1.28 12.10
N GLN A 270 -20.66 -0.02 12.43
CA GLN A 270 -19.69 -0.53 13.41
C GLN A 270 -18.32 -0.85 12.80
N GLU A 271 -18.10 -0.48 11.53
CA GLU A 271 -16.83 -0.63 10.84
C GLU A 271 -15.70 0.23 11.44
N GLY A 272 -14.50 -0.31 11.49
CA GLY A 272 -13.26 0.43 11.72
C GLY A 272 -12.41 -0.09 12.87
N PRO A 273 -11.11 0.26 12.86
CA PRO A 273 -10.13 -0.25 13.83
C PRO A 273 -10.34 0.29 15.25
N ASP A 274 -10.99 1.44 15.38
CA ASP A 274 -11.31 2.10 16.66
C ASP A 274 -12.53 1.49 17.37
N LEU A 275 -13.23 0.56 16.72
CA LEU A 275 -14.36 -0.21 17.27
C LEU A 275 -14.05 -1.69 17.41
N ALA A 276 -12.77 -2.03 17.56
CA ALA A 276 -12.32 -3.39 17.76
C ALA A 276 -12.97 -4.05 19.00
N ARG A 277 -13.29 -5.32 18.87
CA ARG A 277 -13.76 -6.18 19.96
C ARG A 277 -13.34 -7.63 19.68
N PRO A 278 -13.32 -8.52 20.67
CA PRO A 278 -13.02 -9.93 20.45
C PRO A 278 -13.86 -10.53 19.33
N VAL A 279 -13.27 -11.37 18.47
CA VAL A 279 -14.00 -12.09 17.39
C VAL A 279 -15.20 -12.85 17.96
N ALA A 280 -15.06 -13.42 19.18
CA ALA A 280 -16.15 -14.08 19.88
C ALA A 280 -17.36 -13.16 20.14
N ASP A 281 -17.16 -11.86 20.34
CA ASP A 281 -18.26 -10.92 20.58
C ASP A 281 -18.98 -10.57 19.27
N TRP A 282 -18.27 -10.54 18.14
CA TRP A 282 -18.91 -10.47 16.82
C TRP A 282 -19.78 -11.70 16.56
N ALA A 283 -19.28 -12.90 16.89
CA ALA A 283 -20.04 -14.14 16.78
C ALA A 283 -21.32 -14.13 17.63
N LYS A 284 -21.29 -13.62 18.86
CA LYS A 284 -22.45 -13.45 19.74
C LYS A 284 -23.50 -12.50 19.17
N MET A 285 -23.11 -11.55 18.32
CA MET A 285 -24.01 -10.65 17.61
C MET A 285 -24.68 -11.31 16.40
N GLY A 286 -24.37 -12.58 16.12
CA GLY A 286 -24.91 -13.34 14.99
C GLY A 286 -24.07 -13.23 13.71
N ILE A 287 -22.90 -12.62 13.75
CA ILE A 287 -21.96 -12.62 12.62
C ILE A 287 -21.36 -14.02 12.50
N THR A 288 -21.43 -14.61 11.31
CA THR A 288 -20.95 -15.97 11.07
C THR A 288 -19.91 -15.98 9.97
N HIS A 289 -18.95 -16.90 10.06
CA HIS A 289 -18.01 -17.15 8.98
C HIS A 289 -18.78 -17.56 7.72
N ILE A 290 -18.45 -16.98 6.55
CA ILE A 290 -19.19 -17.16 5.29
C ILE A 290 -19.25 -18.64 4.85
N SER A 291 -18.29 -19.47 5.28
CA SER A 291 -18.30 -20.91 5.01
C SER A 291 -19.28 -21.72 5.89
N GLY A 292 -19.91 -21.10 6.88
CA GLY A 292 -20.72 -21.77 7.90
C GLY A 292 -19.93 -22.50 8.99
N LYS A 293 -18.58 -22.48 8.92
CA LYS A 293 -17.74 -23.07 9.97
C LYS A 293 -17.60 -22.11 11.16
N ALA A 294 -17.25 -22.64 12.34
CA ALA A 294 -16.87 -21.81 13.49
C ALA A 294 -15.60 -21.01 13.18
N PHE A 295 -15.46 -19.84 13.82
CA PHE A 295 -14.17 -19.13 13.82
C PHE A 295 -13.09 -19.97 14.52
N PRO A 296 -11.83 -19.92 14.08
CA PRO A 296 -10.76 -20.66 14.70
C PRO A 296 -10.61 -20.31 16.21
N ALA A 297 -10.40 -21.31 17.04
CA ALA A 297 -10.33 -21.12 18.49
C ALA A 297 -9.25 -20.11 18.91
N ASN A 298 -8.10 -20.10 18.20
CA ASN A 298 -7.01 -19.16 18.45
C ASN A 298 -7.40 -17.70 18.21
N ASP A 299 -8.36 -17.46 17.30
CA ASP A 299 -8.75 -16.10 16.91
C ASP A 299 -9.94 -15.57 17.71
N LEU A 300 -10.69 -16.42 18.40
CA LEU A 300 -11.87 -15.99 19.19
C LEU A 300 -11.56 -14.86 20.19
N THR A 301 -10.36 -14.86 20.78
CA THR A 301 -9.91 -13.86 21.74
C THR A 301 -9.15 -12.69 21.10
N ALA A 302 -8.87 -12.78 19.79
CA ALA A 302 -8.22 -11.70 19.06
C ALA A 302 -9.16 -10.52 18.89
N ASP A 303 -8.60 -9.32 18.85
CA ASP A 303 -9.34 -8.15 18.42
C ASP A 303 -9.77 -8.33 16.96
N GLY A 304 -11.09 -8.33 16.75
CA GLY A 304 -11.71 -8.34 15.43
C GLY A 304 -12.26 -6.95 15.10
N MET A 305 -12.09 -6.51 13.88
CA MET A 305 -12.62 -5.25 13.38
C MET A 305 -13.51 -5.53 12.18
N MET A 306 -14.72 -4.98 12.18
CA MET A 306 -15.59 -5.05 11.01
C MET A 306 -14.97 -4.24 9.87
N LEU A 307 -14.98 -4.81 8.66
CA LEU A 307 -14.54 -4.16 7.44
C LEU A 307 -15.55 -4.43 6.32
N VAL A 308 -16.11 -3.38 5.77
CA VAL A 308 -17.10 -3.42 4.68
C VAL A 308 -16.67 -2.48 3.55
N PRO A 309 -15.68 -2.87 2.73
CA PRO A 309 -15.02 -1.97 1.78
C PRO A 309 -15.94 -1.39 0.71
N ALA A 310 -17.04 -2.07 0.40
CA ALA A 310 -18.12 -1.59 -0.48
C ALA A 310 -19.44 -1.39 0.28
N GLY A 311 -19.39 -1.18 1.60
CA GLY A 311 -20.58 -1.19 2.44
C GLY A 311 -21.33 -2.51 2.32
N ARG A 312 -22.67 -2.45 2.29
CA ARG A 312 -23.54 -3.62 2.08
C ARG A 312 -23.62 -4.09 0.62
N HIS A 313 -22.85 -3.51 -0.27
CA HIS A 313 -22.80 -3.87 -1.70
C HIS A 313 -21.64 -4.81 -2.05
N GLY A 314 -20.92 -5.35 -1.07
CA GLY A 314 -19.79 -6.22 -1.32
C GLY A 314 -19.59 -7.25 -0.23
N PRO A 315 -18.53 -8.07 -0.36
CA PRO A 315 -18.08 -8.96 0.69
C PRO A 315 -17.84 -8.21 2.00
N GLU A 316 -18.19 -8.85 3.10
CA GLU A 316 -18.08 -8.31 4.46
C GLU A 316 -17.04 -9.12 5.24
N PHE A 317 -16.31 -8.47 6.13
CA PHE A 317 -15.21 -9.10 6.83
C PHE A 317 -15.20 -8.77 8.32
N VAL A 318 -14.67 -9.69 9.11
CA VAL A 318 -14.07 -9.43 10.43
C VAL A 318 -12.57 -9.66 10.26
N VAL A 319 -11.80 -8.58 10.34
CA VAL A 319 -10.34 -8.61 10.16
C VAL A 319 -9.64 -8.51 11.51
N THR A 320 -8.43 -9.04 11.60
CA THR A 320 -7.59 -9.03 12.79
C THR A 320 -6.54 -7.91 12.74
N PRO A 321 -5.74 -7.68 13.79
CA PRO A 321 -4.61 -6.76 13.72
C PRO A 321 -3.63 -7.05 12.57
N ASN A 322 -3.46 -8.33 12.17
CA ASN A 322 -2.59 -8.71 11.06
C ASN A 322 -3.03 -8.13 9.70
N PHE A 323 -4.32 -7.92 9.49
CA PHE A 323 -4.82 -7.19 8.33
C PHE A 323 -4.25 -5.78 8.24
N TYR A 324 -4.22 -5.08 9.38
CA TYR A 324 -3.68 -3.72 9.42
C TYR A 324 -2.15 -3.70 9.26
N VAL A 325 -1.46 -4.76 9.70
CA VAL A 325 -0.03 -4.92 9.43
C VAL A 325 0.22 -5.08 7.91
N ILE A 326 -0.57 -5.91 7.23
CA ILE A 326 -0.50 -6.01 5.75
C ILE A 326 -0.82 -4.66 5.11
N LYS A 327 -1.82 -3.95 5.62
CA LYS A 327 -2.22 -2.63 5.11
C LYS A 327 -1.11 -1.58 5.23
N GLU A 328 -0.22 -1.67 6.22
CA GLU A 328 0.95 -0.79 6.35
C GLU A 328 1.88 -0.84 5.13
N TYR A 329 1.86 -1.96 4.39
CA TYR A 329 2.67 -2.12 3.17
C TYR A 329 2.21 -1.17 2.04
N ASN A 330 0.91 -0.90 1.91
CA ASN A 330 0.35 -0.09 0.82
C ASN A 330 -0.81 0.85 1.23
N ASN A 331 -1.13 0.98 2.49
CA ASN A 331 -2.19 1.84 3.03
C ASN A 331 -3.56 1.75 2.30
N SER A 332 -3.92 0.58 1.77
CA SER A 332 -5.17 0.29 1.07
C SER A 332 -5.88 -0.93 1.68
N ASP A 333 -7.18 -0.80 1.96
CA ASP A 333 -8.00 -1.92 2.44
C ASP A 333 -8.06 -3.03 1.37
N LEU A 334 -8.22 -2.66 0.10
CA LEU A 334 -8.29 -3.63 -0.98
C LEU A 334 -6.94 -4.32 -1.26
N TYR A 335 -5.84 -3.62 -1.03
CA TYR A 335 -4.52 -4.26 -1.08
C TYR A 335 -4.40 -5.35 -0.02
N ALA A 336 -4.72 -5.03 1.22
CA ALA A 336 -4.62 -6.00 2.31
C ALA A 336 -5.55 -7.20 2.12
N LEU A 337 -6.80 -6.97 1.67
CA LEU A 337 -7.72 -8.03 1.28
C LEU A 337 -7.18 -8.88 0.11
N PHE A 338 -6.54 -8.24 -0.88
CA PHE A 338 -5.93 -8.95 -2.01
C PHE A 338 -4.81 -9.87 -1.54
N ILE A 339 -3.93 -9.37 -0.67
CA ILE A 339 -2.82 -10.17 -0.11
C ILE A 339 -3.37 -11.33 0.71
N GLY A 340 -4.33 -11.10 1.61
CA GLY A 340 -4.95 -12.14 2.42
C GLY A 340 -5.61 -13.23 1.54
N ASN A 341 -6.46 -12.84 0.59
CA ASN A 341 -7.09 -13.80 -0.32
C ASN A 341 -6.07 -14.55 -1.20
N LEU A 342 -5.01 -13.88 -1.66
CA LEU A 342 -3.95 -14.53 -2.43
C LEU A 342 -3.17 -15.53 -1.57
N ALA A 343 -2.88 -15.20 -0.31
CA ALA A 343 -2.23 -16.10 0.63
C ALA A 343 -3.08 -17.35 0.89
N ASP A 344 -4.38 -17.19 1.15
CA ASP A 344 -5.32 -18.32 1.32
C ASP A 344 -5.38 -19.23 0.09
N ARG A 345 -5.32 -18.64 -1.12
CA ARG A 345 -5.24 -19.41 -2.37
C ARG A 345 -3.93 -20.16 -2.51
N ILE A 346 -2.83 -19.59 -2.06
CA ILE A 346 -1.51 -20.23 -2.09
C ILE A 346 -1.47 -21.39 -1.09
N ALA A 347 -1.87 -21.15 0.15
CA ALA A 347 -1.81 -22.13 1.24
C ALA A 347 -2.83 -23.26 1.12
N HIS A 348 -4.08 -22.90 0.81
CA HIS A 348 -5.23 -23.81 0.97
C HIS A 348 -6.05 -24.01 -0.29
N GLY A 349 -5.69 -23.37 -1.41
CA GLY A 349 -6.46 -23.46 -2.64
C GLY A 349 -7.82 -22.75 -2.55
N ALA A 350 -7.95 -21.73 -1.69
CA ALA A 350 -9.17 -20.95 -1.59
C ALA A 350 -9.59 -20.36 -2.95
N GLY A 351 -10.88 -20.10 -3.09
CA GLY A 351 -11.46 -19.47 -4.28
C GLY A 351 -11.62 -17.95 -4.14
N PRO A 352 -12.45 -17.35 -5.00
CA PRO A 352 -12.88 -15.96 -4.84
C PRO A 352 -13.66 -15.79 -3.54
N PHE A 353 -13.77 -14.53 -3.09
CA PHE A 353 -14.72 -14.20 -2.04
C PHE A 353 -16.12 -14.66 -2.44
N LYS A 354 -16.91 -15.11 -1.49
CA LYS A 354 -18.26 -15.63 -1.73
C LYS A 354 -19.31 -14.54 -1.79
N GLY A 355 -19.10 -13.43 -1.08
CA GLY A 355 -19.93 -12.24 -1.20
C GLY A 355 -19.75 -11.61 -2.58
N GLU A 356 -20.86 -11.29 -3.23
CA GLU A 356 -20.84 -10.67 -4.54
C GLU A 356 -20.49 -9.18 -4.44
N TRP A 357 -19.60 -8.70 -5.32
CA TRP A 357 -19.35 -7.29 -5.50
C TRP A 357 -20.50 -6.67 -6.31
N GLY A 358 -21.44 -6.05 -5.62
CA GLY A 358 -22.53 -5.35 -6.24
C GLY A 358 -22.09 -4.09 -7.00
N ASN A 359 -23.00 -3.59 -7.82
CA ASN A 359 -22.77 -2.32 -8.52
C ASN A 359 -22.92 -1.16 -7.53
N VAL A 360 -21.83 -0.54 -7.18
CA VAL A 360 -21.80 0.65 -6.30
C VAL A 360 -21.99 1.97 -7.07
N GLY A 361 -22.18 1.89 -8.39
CA GLY A 361 -22.23 3.06 -9.27
C GLY A 361 -20.84 3.70 -9.47
N SER A 362 -20.77 4.69 -10.33
CA SER A 362 -19.56 5.47 -10.56
C SER A 362 -19.69 6.84 -9.88
N MET A 363 -19.05 7.00 -8.74
CA MET A 363 -18.94 8.28 -8.05
C MET A 363 -17.61 8.95 -8.37
N LEU A 364 -17.62 10.22 -8.74
CA LEU A 364 -16.40 10.99 -8.86
C LEU A 364 -15.84 11.31 -7.47
N ARG A 365 -14.54 11.46 -7.38
CA ARG A 365 -13.88 11.90 -6.13
C ARG A 365 -14.46 13.22 -5.60
N SER A 366 -14.78 14.15 -6.50
CA SER A 366 -15.45 15.41 -6.17
C SER A 366 -16.85 15.23 -5.58
N ASP A 367 -17.56 14.15 -6.00
CA ASP A 367 -18.88 13.85 -5.46
C ASP A 367 -18.79 13.35 -4.03
N VAL A 368 -17.87 12.41 -3.78
CA VAL A 368 -17.60 11.90 -2.42
C VAL A 368 -17.12 13.03 -1.52
N LEU A 369 -16.25 13.94 -2.00
CA LEU A 369 -15.81 15.12 -1.26
C LEU A 369 -16.99 16.02 -0.87
N THR A 370 -17.94 16.22 -1.79
CA THR A 370 -19.15 17.01 -1.51
C THR A 370 -19.98 16.35 -0.40
N MET A 371 -20.17 15.05 -0.44
CA MET A 371 -20.87 14.29 0.58
C MET A 371 -20.15 14.36 1.94
N GLN A 372 -18.82 14.22 1.94
CA GLN A 372 -18.01 14.35 3.16
C GLN A 372 -18.18 15.73 3.80
N LYS A 373 -18.13 16.81 3.01
CA LYS A 373 -18.36 18.17 3.51
C LYS A 373 -19.75 18.35 4.11
N ALA A 374 -20.79 17.79 3.47
CA ALA A 374 -22.15 17.83 3.99
C ALA A 374 -22.28 17.03 5.30
N LEU A 375 -21.62 15.89 5.43
CA LEU A 375 -21.58 15.10 6.67
C LEU A 375 -20.86 15.87 7.80
N VAL A 376 -19.71 16.48 7.51
CA VAL A 376 -18.96 17.30 8.48
C VAL A 376 -19.82 18.46 8.98
N ALA A 377 -20.53 19.17 8.08
CA ALA A 377 -21.44 20.25 8.44
C ALA A 377 -22.59 19.79 9.35
N LYS A 378 -22.95 18.50 9.30
CA LYS A 378 -23.96 17.86 10.16
C LYS A 378 -23.35 17.22 11.42
N GLY A 379 -22.05 17.40 11.69
CA GLY A 379 -21.36 16.93 12.90
C GLY A 379 -20.83 15.49 12.84
N TYR A 380 -20.74 14.87 11.65
CA TYR A 380 -20.20 13.52 11.50
C TYR A 380 -18.68 13.53 11.28
N ASP A 381 -17.98 12.54 11.86
CA ASP A 381 -16.53 12.36 11.67
C ASP A 381 -16.26 11.52 10.41
N VAL A 382 -15.90 12.17 9.33
CA VAL A 382 -15.48 11.50 8.09
C VAL A 382 -13.97 11.27 8.00
N GLY A 383 -13.20 11.66 9.02
CA GLY A 383 -11.75 11.75 8.98
C GLY A 383 -11.31 12.95 8.12
N LYS A 384 -10.58 12.67 7.04
CA LYS A 384 -10.26 13.69 6.03
C LYS A 384 -11.40 13.80 5.01
N ALA A 385 -11.82 15.03 4.72
CA ALA A 385 -12.68 15.31 3.56
C ALA A 385 -11.79 15.47 2.32
N ASP A 386 -11.41 14.35 1.72
CA ASP A 386 -10.48 14.25 0.59
C ASP A 386 -11.06 13.55 -0.65
N GLY A 387 -12.35 13.18 -0.57
CA GLY A 387 -13.06 12.50 -1.64
C GLY A 387 -12.79 10.99 -1.70
N LEU A 388 -12.18 10.41 -0.67
CA LEU A 388 -11.96 8.97 -0.55
C LEU A 388 -12.94 8.38 0.47
N ALA A 389 -13.67 7.32 0.10
CA ALA A 389 -14.66 6.67 0.95
C ALA A 389 -14.00 5.71 1.97
N GLY A 390 -13.09 6.21 2.82
CA GLY A 390 -12.50 5.44 3.91
C GLY A 390 -13.54 5.03 4.97
N PHE A 391 -13.14 4.17 5.91
CA PHE A 391 -14.06 3.58 6.91
C PHE A 391 -14.85 4.63 7.72
N LYS A 392 -14.23 5.77 8.09
CA LYS A 392 -14.95 6.84 8.80
C LYS A 392 -16.04 7.48 7.94
N THR A 393 -15.79 7.66 6.64
CA THR A 393 -16.81 8.16 5.71
C THR A 393 -17.94 7.15 5.55
N ARG A 394 -17.63 5.86 5.38
CA ARG A 394 -18.61 4.78 5.26
C ARG A 394 -19.46 4.65 6.52
N ARG A 395 -18.84 4.69 7.71
CA ARG A 395 -19.52 4.73 9.01
C ARG A 395 -20.48 5.91 9.12
N SER A 396 -19.99 7.11 8.84
CA SER A 396 -20.79 8.34 8.93
C SER A 396 -21.96 8.34 7.98
N LEU A 397 -21.82 7.75 6.79
CA LEU A 397 -22.95 7.53 5.87
C LEU A 397 -23.98 6.58 6.47
N GLY A 398 -23.57 5.45 7.05
CA GLY A 398 -24.46 4.48 7.69
C GLY A 398 -25.21 5.09 8.89
N ASP A 399 -24.52 5.83 9.74
CA ASP A 399 -25.13 6.53 10.87
C ASP A 399 -26.14 7.60 10.42
N TRP A 400 -25.77 8.38 9.40
CA TRP A 400 -26.66 9.37 8.83
C TRP A 400 -27.91 8.71 8.20
N GLN A 401 -27.72 7.62 7.44
CA GLN A 401 -28.83 6.85 6.87
C GLN A 401 -29.79 6.37 7.96
N SER A 402 -29.28 5.74 9.02
CA SER A 402 -30.08 5.21 10.14
C SER A 402 -30.87 6.33 10.83
N LYS A 403 -30.26 7.48 11.10
CA LYS A 403 -30.92 8.63 11.74
C LYS A 403 -31.99 9.27 10.87
N ASN A 404 -31.94 9.07 9.55
CA ASN A 404 -32.92 9.60 8.60
C ASN A 404 -33.92 8.51 8.11
N GLY A 405 -34.03 7.39 8.81
CA GLY A 405 -35.00 6.34 8.50
C GLY A 405 -34.71 5.57 7.22
N LEU A 406 -33.44 5.60 6.76
CA LEU A 406 -32.99 4.86 5.57
C LEU A 406 -32.26 3.58 6.00
N ALA A 407 -32.40 2.53 5.20
CA ALA A 407 -31.58 1.32 5.39
C ALA A 407 -30.10 1.66 5.17
N PRO A 408 -29.21 1.37 6.15
CA PRO A 408 -27.81 1.74 6.07
C PRO A 408 -27.08 0.83 5.06
N THR A 409 -26.60 1.42 3.97
CA THR A 409 -25.71 0.78 2.99
C THR A 409 -24.24 1.03 3.30
N CYS A 410 -23.93 2.07 4.08
CA CYS A 410 -22.57 2.48 4.45
C CYS A 410 -21.63 2.72 3.24
N PHE A 411 -22.16 3.11 2.10
CA PHE A 411 -21.36 3.40 0.91
C PHE A 411 -21.90 4.61 0.15
N PRO A 412 -21.06 5.49 -0.42
CA PRO A 412 -21.53 6.62 -1.18
C PRO A 412 -22.15 6.19 -2.51
N ASP A 413 -23.34 6.70 -2.79
CA ASP A 413 -24.03 6.53 -4.07
C ASP A 413 -24.75 7.81 -4.50
N ALA A 414 -25.22 7.83 -5.76
CA ALA A 414 -25.88 9.00 -6.33
C ALA A 414 -27.17 9.40 -5.60
N THR A 415 -27.90 8.42 -5.06
CA THR A 415 -29.14 8.64 -4.31
C THR A 415 -28.85 9.35 -2.99
N LEU A 416 -27.83 8.88 -2.27
CA LEU A 416 -27.38 9.51 -1.02
C LEU A 416 -26.83 10.90 -1.25
N LYS A 417 -26.07 11.12 -2.33
CA LYS A 417 -25.59 12.45 -2.70
C LYS A 417 -26.73 13.44 -2.87
N ALA A 418 -27.81 13.04 -3.50
CA ALA A 418 -29.00 13.89 -3.69
C ALA A 418 -29.71 14.24 -2.37
N LYS A 419 -29.69 13.34 -1.39
CA LYS A 419 -30.35 13.50 -0.08
C LYS A 419 -29.49 14.22 0.95
N LEU A 420 -28.17 14.21 0.79
CA LEU A 420 -27.20 14.85 1.70
C LEU A 420 -27.02 16.38 1.49
N LYS A 421 -27.76 16.97 0.57
CA LYS A 421 -27.69 18.42 0.29
C LYS A 421 -28.05 19.27 1.49
#